data_844ef9b0307c66d2da52a3363041f606
#
_entry.id   844ef9b0307c66d2da52a3363041f606
#
_cell.length_a   1.000
_cell.length_b   1.000
_cell.length_c   1.000
_cell.angle_alpha   90.00
_cell.angle_beta   90.00
_cell.angle_gamma   90.00
#
_symmetry.space_group_name_H-M   'P 1'
#
loop_
_entity.id
_entity.type
_entity.pdbx_description
1 polymer ?
#
loop_
_entity_poly.entity_id
_entity_poly.type
_entity_poly.pdbx_seq_one_letter_code
_entity_poly.pdbx_strand_id
1 'polypeptide(L)'
;MKKLLLALCLAATQVAIAQNADTRIGTLINESNWFELKRTMETTPRDSLSPLLYRMGTAMTAHYFNRPDSACTAIGTLLNEHQTEMGGQNSVHMVSLMATNLTRCDRYEEAAALMQSLAEQLQTQGVDTATIAAIRKAANVYAMYAHESPLCRQLHPAGEYHIPFTFNDDMHKGYKKSGHFLMLDARINGTNEPVVFDTGAGMNIISSSQAKACGLRQTEITIDMQGIGTQQGRIALADTLRIGPMTWQNVPFLIVDTRTGDAEADSVGGLLQPVIGLPIMLSMKEVQFDFEHRELVIPVTPTPNPLGESNLLRTDSEGLRVKSRDDEGRPMYMHLDTGSYSSDLTARWYATHRTQVEAQGQPDSIRMAGIGGVSRQKTYRLPSVTYRIGRGEATIEDVHVSTGLDLRTGQPVGEMFGIGDIDGIIGLGLLERFRRVTLNLEEMYIDAE
;
A
#
# COMPACT_ATOMS: atom_id res chain seq x y z
N MET A 1 -11.90 -42.23 40.40
CA MET A 1 -10.51 -41.77 40.18
C MET A 1 -10.13 -41.65 38.70
N LYS A 2 -10.31 -42.71 37.86
CA LYS A 2 -9.91 -42.62 36.41
C LYS A 2 -10.63 -41.51 35.61
N LYS A 3 -11.92 -41.21 35.89
CA LYS A 3 -12.65 -40.12 35.18
C LYS A 3 -12.19 -38.72 35.62
N LEU A 4 -11.72 -38.53 36.86
CA LEU A 4 -11.20 -37.25 37.36
C LEU A 4 -9.79 -36.97 36.79
N LEU A 5 -8.94 -38.01 36.67
CA LEU A 5 -7.64 -37.88 36.02
C LEU A 5 -7.74 -37.55 34.50
N LEU A 6 -8.73 -38.15 33.82
CA LEU A 6 -8.93 -37.86 32.38
C LEU A 6 -9.42 -36.42 32.15
N ALA A 7 -10.30 -35.91 33.03
CA ALA A 7 -10.76 -34.51 32.96
C ALA A 7 -9.65 -33.50 33.29
N LEU A 8 -8.77 -33.82 34.25
CA LEU A 8 -7.60 -32.99 34.58
C LEU A 8 -6.55 -33.00 33.46
N CYS A 9 -6.31 -34.14 32.83
CA CYS A 9 -5.41 -34.22 31.67
C CYS A 9 -5.98 -33.48 30.45
N LEU A 10 -7.27 -33.55 30.17
CA LEU A 10 -7.95 -32.81 29.12
C LEU A 10 -7.90 -31.29 29.37
N ALA A 11 -8.13 -30.85 30.61
CA ALA A 11 -8.01 -29.43 30.96
C ALA A 11 -6.57 -28.91 30.85
N ALA A 12 -5.59 -29.69 31.31
CA ALA A 12 -4.18 -29.31 31.21
C ALA A 12 -3.69 -29.26 29.76
N THR A 13 -4.16 -30.17 28.90
CA THR A 13 -3.85 -30.13 27.46
C THR A 13 -4.51 -28.96 26.75
N GLN A 14 -5.74 -28.60 27.08
CA GLN A 14 -6.40 -27.42 26.51
C GLN A 14 -5.71 -26.11 26.93
N VAL A 15 -5.29 -25.97 28.19
CA VAL A 15 -4.53 -24.80 28.66
C VAL A 15 -3.16 -24.70 27.93
N ALA A 16 -2.45 -25.81 27.76
CA ALA A 16 -1.18 -25.81 27.04
C ALA A 16 -1.34 -25.50 25.55
N ILE A 17 -2.41 -25.97 24.91
CA ILE A 17 -2.74 -25.66 23.52
C ILE A 17 -3.10 -24.17 23.36
N ALA A 18 -3.93 -23.64 24.25
CA ALA A 18 -4.31 -22.23 24.26
C ALA A 18 -3.09 -21.32 24.47
N GLN A 19 -2.22 -21.62 25.43
CA GLN A 19 -0.99 -20.86 25.66
C GLN A 19 -0.03 -20.89 24.46
N ASN A 20 0.03 -22.00 23.73
CA ASN A 20 0.82 -22.09 22.50
C ASN A 20 0.19 -21.28 21.35
N ALA A 21 -1.14 -21.30 21.19
CA ALA A 21 -1.86 -20.54 20.19
C ALA A 21 -1.73 -19.02 20.42
N ASP A 22 -1.92 -18.56 21.65
CA ASP A 22 -1.75 -17.15 22.05
C ASP A 22 -0.31 -16.67 21.77
N THR A 23 0.69 -17.45 22.17
CA THR A 23 2.10 -17.14 21.90
C THR A 23 2.36 -16.99 20.40
N ARG A 24 1.82 -17.89 19.58
CA ARG A 24 1.95 -17.83 18.14
C ARG A 24 1.32 -16.58 17.55
N ILE A 25 0.08 -16.25 17.92
CA ILE A 25 -0.61 -15.04 17.45
C ILE A 25 0.18 -13.79 17.87
N GLY A 26 0.60 -13.69 19.13
CA GLY A 26 1.39 -12.58 19.65
C GLY A 26 2.71 -12.41 18.89
N THR A 27 3.41 -13.49 18.58
CA THR A 27 4.65 -13.48 17.79
C THR A 27 4.40 -12.94 16.38
N LEU A 28 3.36 -13.44 15.70
CA LEU A 28 3.04 -13.01 14.34
C LEU A 28 2.65 -11.53 14.26
N ILE A 29 1.96 -11.01 15.28
CA ILE A 29 1.64 -9.58 15.39
C ILE A 29 2.93 -8.77 15.60
N ASN A 30 3.80 -9.17 16.50
CA ASN A 30 5.05 -8.48 16.78
C ASN A 30 6.02 -8.49 15.58
N GLU A 31 6.00 -9.54 14.79
CA GLU A 31 6.80 -9.67 13.57
C GLU A 31 6.14 -9.01 12.34
N SER A 32 4.94 -8.44 12.48
CA SER A 32 4.14 -7.89 11.38
C SER A 32 3.93 -8.90 10.24
N ASN A 33 3.83 -10.19 10.57
CA ASN A 33 3.63 -11.27 9.60
C ASN A 33 2.14 -11.49 9.32
N TRP A 34 1.53 -10.54 8.63
CA TRP A 34 0.07 -10.47 8.46
C TRP A 34 -0.52 -11.61 7.64
N PHE A 35 0.19 -12.09 6.61
CA PHE A 35 -0.29 -13.23 5.81
C PHE A 35 -0.38 -14.51 6.64
N GLU A 36 0.66 -14.79 7.44
CA GLU A 36 0.66 -15.95 8.30
C GLU A 36 -0.30 -15.77 9.49
N LEU A 37 -0.46 -14.53 9.99
CA LEU A 37 -1.45 -14.20 11.00
C LEU A 37 -2.87 -14.53 10.49
N LYS A 38 -3.22 -14.07 9.28
CA LYS A 38 -4.53 -14.37 8.68
C LYS A 38 -4.77 -15.87 8.57
N ARG A 39 -3.81 -16.59 7.98
CA ARG A 39 -3.89 -18.06 7.86
C ARG A 39 -4.04 -18.75 9.22
N THR A 40 -3.28 -18.29 10.21
CA THR A 40 -3.34 -18.86 11.57
C THR A 40 -4.68 -18.56 12.25
N MET A 41 -5.22 -17.34 12.11
CA MET A 41 -6.54 -16.97 12.64
C MET A 41 -7.67 -17.79 12.00
N GLU A 42 -7.59 -18.11 10.72
CA GLU A 42 -8.59 -18.92 10.00
C GLU A 42 -8.57 -20.41 10.39
N THR A 43 -7.40 -20.93 10.79
CA THR A 43 -7.22 -22.35 11.12
C THR A 43 -7.23 -22.65 12.60
N THR A 44 -7.11 -21.65 13.48
CA THR A 44 -7.10 -21.83 14.93
C THR A 44 -8.51 -21.72 15.50
N PRO A 45 -9.00 -22.74 16.24
CA PRO A 45 -10.30 -22.65 16.90
C PRO A 45 -10.35 -21.46 17.86
N ARG A 46 -11.43 -20.68 17.83
CA ARG A 46 -11.59 -19.49 18.68
C ARG A 46 -11.37 -19.78 20.15
N ASP A 47 -11.88 -20.91 20.63
CA ASP A 47 -11.82 -21.31 22.04
C ASP A 47 -10.39 -21.68 22.50
N SER A 48 -9.44 -21.75 21.57
CA SER A 48 -8.01 -21.94 21.83
C SER A 48 -7.25 -20.62 22.00
N LEU A 49 -7.92 -19.48 21.91
CA LEU A 49 -7.31 -18.15 22.04
C LEU A 49 -7.93 -17.38 23.21
N SER A 50 -7.11 -16.62 23.92
CA SER A 50 -7.60 -15.64 24.87
C SER A 50 -8.44 -14.57 24.16
N PRO A 51 -9.44 -13.97 24.83
CA PRO A 51 -10.27 -12.92 24.23
C PRO A 51 -9.44 -11.76 23.66
N LEU A 52 -8.40 -11.33 24.38
CA LEU A 52 -7.49 -10.27 23.92
C LEU A 52 -6.81 -10.63 22.61
N LEU A 53 -6.10 -11.75 22.54
CA LEU A 53 -5.32 -12.15 21.34
C LEU A 53 -6.23 -12.46 20.15
N TYR A 54 -7.39 -13.06 20.39
CA TYR A 54 -8.40 -13.25 19.36
C TYR A 54 -8.86 -11.90 18.75
N ARG A 55 -9.16 -10.90 19.60
CA ARG A 55 -9.57 -9.57 19.12
C ARG A 55 -8.45 -8.81 18.43
N MET A 56 -7.22 -8.88 18.96
CA MET A 56 -6.05 -8.30 18.30
C MET A 56 -5.81 -8.93 16.94
N GLY A 57 -5.77 -10.25 16.83
CA GLY A 57 -5.61 -10.96 15.57
C GLY A 57 -6.71 -10.60 14.56
N THR A 58 -7.97 -10.52 15.01
CA THR A 58 -9.11 -10.11 14.18
C THR A 58 -8.94 -8.66 13.70
N ALA A 59 -8.57 -7.73 14.59
CA ALA A 59 -8.38 -6.32 14.25
C ALA A 59 -7.28 -6.14 13.19
N MET A 60 -6.12 -6.76 13.41
CA MET A 60 -4.98 -6.65 12.50
C MET A 60 -5.27 -7.31 11.15
N THR A 61 -5.83 -8.51 11.12
CA THR A 61 -6.21 -9.16 9.85
C THR A 61 -7.27 -8.37 9.10
N ALA A 62 -8.29 -7.84 9.78
CA ALA A 62 -9.30 -7.02 9.14
C ALA A 62 -8.72 -5.71 8.56
N HIS A 63 -7.80 -5.05 9.29
CA HIS A 63 -7.14 -3.83 8.86
C HIS A 63 -6.29 -4.04 7.58
N TYR A 64 -5.39 -5.03 7.60
CA TYR A 64 -4.46 -5.27 6.50
C TYR A 64 -5.11 -5.93 5.27
N PHE A 65 -6.20 -6.67 5.45
CA PHE A 65 -6.92 -7.33 4.35
C PHE A 65 -8.20 -6.58 3.93
N ASN A 66 -8.19 -5.25 4.08
CA ASN A 66 -9.19 -4.31 3.57
C ASN A 66 -10.64 -4.63 4.01
N ARG A 67 -10.83 -4.95 5.30
CA ARG A 67 -12.13 -5.14 5.95
C ARG A 67 -12.33 -4.07 7.05
N PRO A 68 -12.41 -2.77 6.69
CA PRO A 68 -12.33 -1.69 7.68
C PRO A 68 -13.48 -1.69 8.69
N ASP A 69 -14.71 -2.07 8.31
CA ASP A 69 -15.83 -2.18 9.25
C ASP A 69 -15.57 -3.25 10.34
N SER A 70 -15.03 -4.40 9.92
CA SER A 70 -14.66 -5.47 10.86
C SER A 70 -13.50 -5.04 11.75
N ALA A 71 -12.54 -4.30 11.21
CA ALA A 71 -11.44 -3.72 11.99
C ALA A 71 -11.96 -2.73 13.02
N CYS A 72 -12.85 -1.79 12.65
CA CYS A 72 -13.49 -0.85 13.56
C CYS A 72 -14.21 -1.57 14.71
N THR A 73 -14.96 -2.63 14.39
CA THR A 73 -15.69 -3.42 15.41
C THR A 73 -14.73 -4.10 16.38
N ALA A 74 -13.68 -4.75 15.88
CA ALA A 74 -12.72 -5.46 16.72
C ALA A 74 -11.88 -4.50 17.58
N ILE A 75 -11.40 -3.39 16.99
CA ILE A 75 -10.66 -2.35 17.72
C ILE A 75 -11.53 -1.68 18.78
N GLY A 76 -12.79 -1.38 18.45
CA GLY A 76 -13.74 -0.82 19.42
C GLY A 76 -13.90 -1.72 20.64
N THR A 77 -14.01 -3.04 20.46
CA THR A 77 -14.04 -4.01 21.56
C THR A 77 -12.74 -4.00 22.36
N LEU A 78 -11.57 -3.97 21.70
CA LEU A 78 -10.27 -3.89 22.38
C LEU A 78 -10.15 -2.65 23.26
N LEU A 79 -10.52 -1.50 22.75
CA LEU A 79 -10.44 -0.24 23.48
C LEU A 79 -11.44 -0.16 24.64
N ASN A 80 -12.60 -0.82 24.54
CA ASN A 80 -13.61 -0.81 25.60
C ASN A 80 -13.37 -1.86 26.70
N GLU A 81 -12.93 -3.05 26.33
CA GLU A 81 -12.90 -4.20 27.23
C GLU A 81 -11.48 -4.61 27.67
N HIS A 82 -10.44 -4.29 26.84
CA HIS A 82 -9.08 -4.79 27.03
C HIS A 82 -8.01 -3.70 27.14
N GLN A 83 -8.39 -2.43 27.29
CA GLN A 83 -7.44 -1.31 27.32
C GLN A 83 -6.35 -1.46 28.38
N THR A 84 -6.73 -1.90 29.58
CA THR A 84 -5.78 -2.11 30.70
C THR A 84 -4.78 -3.23 30.38
N GLU A 85 -5.24 -4.33 29.77
CA GLU A 85 -4.39 -5.47 29.40
C GLU A 85 -3.42 -5.11 28.27
N MET A 86 -3.85 -4.30 27.29
CA MET A 86 -3.01 -3.83 26.19
C MET A 86 -1.93 -2.85 26.66
N GLY A 87 -2.22 -2.06 27.67
CA GLY A 87 -1.37 -0.96 28.12
C GLY A 87 -1.44 0.28 27.22
N GLY A 88 -0.87 1.40 27.68
CA GLY A 88 -1.06 2.72 27.06
C GLY A 88 -0.55 2.82 25.64
N GLN A 89 0.64 2.30 25.35
CA GLN A 89 1.24 2.40 24.01
C GLN A 89 0.42 1.64 22.94
N ASN A 90 0.00 0.42 23.24
CA ASN A 90 -0.84 -0.35 22.33
C ASN A 90 -2.23 0.28 22.18
N SER A 91 -2.78 0.87 23.24
CA SER A 91 -4.05 1.59 23.17
C SER A 91 -3.97 2.79 22.22
N VAL A 92 -2.92 3.60 22.30
CA VAL A 92 -2.66 4.73 21.36
C VAL A 92 -2.54 4.24 19.93
N HIS A 93 -1.83 3.13 19.72
CA HIS A 93 -1.72 2.52 18.38
C HIS A 93 -3.09 2.06 17.86
N MET A 94 -3.89 1.37 18.69
CA MET A 94 -5.25 0.95 18.32
C MET A 94 -6.18 2.13 18.00
N VAL A 95 -6.07 3.24 18.73
CA VAL A 95 -6.84 4.47 18.43
C VAL A 95 -6.44 5.02 17.04
N SER A 96 -5.16 5.05 16.71
CA SER A 96 -4.68 5.48 15.40
C SER A 96 -5.17 4.55 14.29
N LEU A 97 -5.12 3.23 14.48
CA LEU A 97 -5.68 2.26 13.53
C LEU A 97 -7.20 2.39 13.39
N MET A 98 -7.92 2.67 14.51
CA MET A 98 -9.35 2.95 14.47
C MET A 98 -9.66 4.14 13.58
N ALA A 99 -8.95 5.26 13.76
CA ALA A 99 -9.12 6.45 12.93
C ALA A 99 -8.87 6.14 11.45
N THR A 100 -7.81 5.42 11.11
CA THR A 100 -7.53 4.99 9.73
C THR A 100 -8.67 4.12 9.17
N ASN A 101 -9.20 3.16 9.92
CA ASN A 101 -10.30 2.33 9.43
C ASN A 101 -11.61 3.09 9.32
N LEU A 102 -11.87 4.06 10.19
CA LEU A 102 -13.00 4.98 10.05
C LEU A 102 -12.93 5.79 8.74
N THR A 103 -11.75 6.32 8.37
CA THR A 103 -11.59 7.02 7.09
C THR A 103 -11.79 6.10 5.89
N ARG A 104 -11.38 4.83 5.98
CA ARG A 104 -11.63 3.80 4.95
C ARG A 104 -13.11 3.42 4.82
N CYS A 105 -13.92 3.73 5.85
CA CYS A 105 -15.38 3.60 5.85
C CYS A 105 -16.11 4.91 5.50
N ASP A 106 -15.41 5.93 5.05
CA ASP A 106 -15.94 7.28 4.78
C ASP A 106 -16.54 7.99 6.03
N ARG A 107 -16.14 7.54 7.25
CA ARG A 107 -16.57 8.06 8.56
C ARG A 107 -15.56 9.10 9.08
N TYR A 108 -15.31 10.11 8.27
CA TYR A 108 -14.24 11.10 8.53
C TYR A 108 -14.51 11.96 9.76
N GLU A 109 -15.77 12.31 10.04
CA GLU A 109 -16.15 13.10 11.23
C GLU A 109 -15.78 12.37 12.53
N GLU A 110 -16.07 11.06 12.60
CA GLU A 110 -15.73 10.24 13.75
C GLU A 110 -14.20 10.06 13.88
N ALA A 111 -13.50 9.88 12.77
CA ALA A 111 -12.03 9.81 12.76
C ALA A 111 -11.40 11.11 13.28
N ALA A 112 -11.91 12.27 12.83
CA ALA A 112 -11.43 13.58 13.29
C ALA A 112 -11.66 13.78 14.80
N ALA A 113 -12.87 13.48 15.29
CA ALA A 113 -13.21 13.59 16.70
C ALA A 113 -12.35 12.66 17.58
N LEU A 114 -12.12 11.42 17.12
CA LEU A 114 -11.29 10.45 17.81
C LEU A 114 -9.83 10.93 17.94
N MET A 115 -9.24 11.43 16.85
CA MET A 115 -7.85 11.94 16.86
C MET A 115 -7.72 13.21 17.68
N GLN A 116 -8.72 14.10 17.66
CA GLN A 116 -8.73 15.30 18.51
C GLN A 116 -8.75 14.91 19.99
N SER A 117 -9.63 13.97 20.38
CA SER A 117 -9.70 13.46 21.76
C SER A 117 -8.39 12.81 22.20
N LEU A 118 -7.75 12.02 21.32
CA LEU A 118 -6.43 11.44 21.59
C LEU A 118 -5.38 12.52 21.84
N ALA A 119 -5.33 13.58 21.03
CA ALA A 119 -4.39 14.69 21.18
C ALA A 119 -4.57 15.41 22.54
N GLU A 120 -5.80 15.63 22.97
CA GLU A 120 -6.12 16.26 24.26
C GLU A 120 -5.69 15.35 25.42
N GLN A 121 -6.00 14.06 25.37
CA GLN A 121 -5.59 13.10 26.37
C GLN A 121 -4.06 13.01 26.52
N LEU A 122 -3.32 12.89 25.42
CA LEU A 122 -1.86 12.81 25.42
C LEU A 122 -1.23 14.12 25.91
N GLN A 123 -1.84 15.27 25.63
CA GLN A 123 -1.39 16.56 26.17
C GLN A 123 -1.48 16.60 27.70
N THR A 124 -2.56 16.07 28.29
CA THR A 124 -2.70 15.99 29.76
C THR A 124 -1.68 15.03 30.41
N GLN A 125 -1.20 14.06 29.63
CA GLN A 125 -0.18 13.09 30.06
C GLN A 125 1.26 13.61 29.89
N GLY A 126 1.45 14.81 29.35
CA GLY A 126 2.75 15.42 29.15
C GLY A 126 3.57 14.85 28.00
N VAL A 127 2.92 14.26 27.00
CA VAL A 127 3.57 13.80 25.77
C VAL A 127 4.13 15.01 25.01
N ASP A 128 5.21 14.81 24.26
CA ASP A 128 5.90 15.89 23.54
C ASP A 128 5.00 16.62 22.55
N THR A 129 5.27 17.90 22.37
CA THR A 129 4.43 18.79 21.54
C THR A 129 4.44 18.44 20.06
N ALA A 130 5.52 17.83 19.56
CA ALA A 130 5.63 17.46 18.14
C ALA A 130 4.69 16.29 17.82
N THR A 131 4.63 15.27 18.68
CA THR A 131 3.69 14.15 18.58
C THR A 131 2.24 14.65 18.62
N ILE A 132 1.90 15.53 19.58
CA ILE A 132 0.55 16.11 19.69
C ILE A 132 0.20 16.92 18.43
N ALA A 133 1.13 17.71 17.90
CA ALA A 133 0.92 18.51 16.70
C ALA A 133 0.64 17.62 15.47
N ALA A 134 1.36 16.50 15.33
CA ALA A 134 1.16 15.53 14.27
C ALA A 134 -0.25 14.91 14.33
N ILE A 135 -0.70 14.51 15.52
CA ILE A 135 -2.04 13.95 15.75
C ILE A 135 -3.13 14.98 15.41
N ARG A 136 -2.97 16.23 15.85
CA ARG A 136 -3.90 17.32 15.51
C ARG A 136 -3.92 17.63 14.02
N LYS A 137 -2.76 17.57 13.35
CA LYS A 137 -2.69 17.74 11.90
C LYS A 137 -3.53 16.65 11.19
N ALA A 138 -3.42 15.39 11.61
CA ALA A 138 -4.26 14.31 11.09
C ALA A 138 -5.75 14.55 11.35
N ALA A 139 -6.13 14.97 12.58
CA ALA A 139 -7.50 15.31 12.91
C ALA A 139 -8.07 16.42 11.98
N ASN A 140 -7.28 17.45 11.70
CA ASN A 140 -7.68 18.55 10.81
C ASN A 140 -7.87 18.09 9.36
N VAL A 141 -7.02 17.19 8.88
CA VAL A 141 -7.17 16.55 7.54
C VAL A 141 -8.49 15.78 7.48
N TYR A 142 -8.80 14.98 8.49
CA TYR A 142 -10.05 14.21 8.54
C TYR A 142 -11.28 15.12 8.65
N ALA A 143 -11.21 16.19 9.45
CA ALA A 143 -12.29 17.16 9.55
C ALA A 143 -12.57 17.88 8.21
N MET A 144 -11.52 18.19 7.44
CA MET A 144 -11.67 18.74 6.09
C MET A 144 -12.34 17.72 5.16
N TYR A 145 -11.90 16.46 5.18
CA TYR A 145 -12.53 15.41 4.37
C TYR A 145 -14.00 15.14 4.77
N ALA A 146 -14.35 15.30 6.05
CA ALA A 146 -15.73 15.19 6.51
C ALA A 146 -16.67 16.20 5.83
N HIS A 147 -16.19 17.43 5.59
CA HIS A 147 -16.95 18.46 4.86
C HIS A 147 -17.16 18.13 3.38
N GLU A 148 -16.26 17.38 2.79
CA GLU A 148 -16.26 17.01 1.37
C GLU A 148 -16.84 15.62 1.10
N SER A 149 -17.07 14.84 2.14
CA SER A 149 -17.58 13.47 2.06
C SER A 149 -18.99 13.39 1.41
N PRO A 150 -19.29 12.30 0.66
CA PRO A 150 -18.40 11.19 0.36
C PRO A 150 -17.35 11.53 -0.69
N LEU A 151 -16.11 11.08 -0.43
CA LEU A 151 -15.00 11.22 -1.37
C LEU A 151 -15.03 10.10 -2.43
N CYS A 152 -14.50 10.41 -3.61
CA CYS A 152 -14.45 9.47 -4.75
C CYS A 152 -15.79 8.79 -5.01
N ARG A 153 -16.92 9.52 -4.83
CA ARG A 153 -18.26 8.98 -5.02
C ARG A 153 -18.49 8.60 -6.47
N GLN A 154 -18.80 7.34 -6.72
CA GLN A 154 -19.13 6.85 -8.05
C GLN A 154 -20.48 7.43 -8.52
N LEU A 155 -20.51 7.99 -9.74
CA LEU A 155 -21.71 8.52 -10.39
C LEU A 155 -22.17 7.66 -11.56
N HIS A 156 -21.36 6.71 -12.00
CA HIS A 156 -21.69 5.79 -13.07
C HIS A 156 -22.55 4.62 -12.54
N PRO A 157 -23.44 4.03 -13.38
CA PRO A 157 -24.23 2.87 -12.97
C PRO A 157 -23.35 1.65 -12.73
N ALA A 158 -23.86 0.67 -12.00
CA ALA A 158 -23.20 -0.63 -11.91
C ALA A 158 -23.18 -1.29 -13.29
N GLY A 159 -22.02 -1.79 -13.70
CA GLY A 159 -21.82 -2.40 -15.02
C GLY A 159 -20.41 -2.95 -15.16
N GLU A 160 -20.18 -3.74 -16.20
CA GLU A 160 -18.84 -4.10 -16.63
C GLU A 160 -18.28 -2.98 -17.50
N TYR A 161 -17.04 -2.60 -17.26
CA TYR A 161 -16.40 -1.51 -17.98
C TYR A 161 -15.10 -1.97 -18.60
N HIS A 162 -14.90 -1.62 -19.87
CA HIS A 162 -13.67 -1.81 -20.63
C HIS A 162 -13.07 -0.43 -20.90
N ILE A 163 -11.87 -0.19 -20.39
CA ILE A 163 -11.18 1.11 -20.46
C ILE A 163 -9.87 0.90 -21.21
N PRO A 164 -9.79 1.30 -22.48
CA PRO A 164 -8.54 1.22 -23.24
C PRO A 164 -7.40 1.97 -22.55
N PHE A 165 -6.22 1.39 -22.56
CA PHE A 165 -5.00 2.06 -22.13
C PHE A 165 -3.94 2.10 -23.25
N THR A 166 -3.04 3.04 -23.12
CA THR A 166 -1.84 3.15 -23.95
C THR A 166 -0.60 3.17 -23.07
N PHE A 167 0.56 3.03 -23.71
CA PHE A 167 1.83 3.23 -23.03
C PHE A 167 2.43 4.57 -23.45
N ASN A 168 2.99 5.30 -22.48
CA ASN A 168 3.67 6.56 -22.77
C ASN A 168 5.10 6.30 -23.23
N ASP A 169 5.29 6.10 -24.53
CA ASP A 169 6.62 5.88 -25.13
C ASP A 169 7.44 7.17 -25.28
N ASP A 170 6.80 8.36 -25.16
CA ASP A 170 7.45 9.65 -25.38
C ASP A 170 8.39 10.10 -24.26
N MET A 171 8.21 9.58 -23.04
CA MET A 171 9.09 9.86 -21.91
C MET A 171 10.52 9.31 -22.09
N HIS A 172 10.75 8.47 -23.09
CA HIS A 172 11.98 7.69 -23.24
C HIS A 172 13.01 8.25 -24.22
N LYS A 173 12.73 9.34 -24.91
CA LYS A 173 13.64 9.92 -25.94
C LYS A 173 15.05 10.29 -25.43
N GLY A 174 15.27 10.30 -24.09
CA GLY A 174 16.56 10.53 -23.46
C GLY A 174 17.09 9.39 -22.59
N TYR A 175 16.25 8.44 -22.19
CA TYR A 175 16.59 7.39 -21.20
C TYR A 175 16.43 6.00 -21.83
N LYS A 176 17.46 5.48 -22.43
CA LYS A 176 17.45 4.23 -23.23
C LYS A 176 16.98 2.95 -22.49
N LYS A 177 16.58 3.02 -21.20
CA LYS A 177 16.18 1.85 -20.38
C LYS A 177 15.09 2.12 -19.33
N SER A 178 14.38 3.23 -19.35
CA SER A 178 13.49 3.58 -18.23
C SER A 178 12.09 2.97 -18.27
N GLY A 179 11.71 2.24 -19.32
CA GLY A 179 10.37 1.64 -19.45
C GLY A 179 9.31 2.66 -19.88
N HIS A 180 8.05 2.40 -19.59
CA HIS A 180 6.90 3.24 -19.93
C HIS A 180 5.86 3.18 -18.80
N PHE A 181 4.86 4.07 -18.85
CA PHE A 181 3.73 4.09 -17.94
C PHE A 181 2.45 3.65 -18.64
N LEU A 182 1.54 3.07 -17.88
CA LEU A 182 0.18 2.80 -18.33
C LEU A 182 -0.64 4.08 -18.25
N MET A 183 -1.14 4.54 -19.40
CA MET A 183 -1.86 5.79 -19.58
C MET A 183 -3.33 5.55 -19.86
N LEU A 184 -4.20 6.31 -19.20
CA LEU A 184 -5.64 6.32 -19.44
C LEU A 184 -6.09 7.70 -19.93
N ASP A 185 -7.02 7.72 -20.87
CA ASP A 185 -7.73 8.94 -21.21
C ASP A 185 -8.68 9.33 -20.09
N ALA A 186 -8.49 10.54 -19.55
CA ALA A 186 -9.30 11.05 -18.46
C ALA A 186 -9.76 12.49 -18.69
N ARG A 187 -10.77 12.88 -17.93
CA ARG A 187 -11.20 14.28 -17.79
C ARG A 187 -11.28 14.63 -16.32
N ILE A 188 -10.58 15.72 -15.96
CA ILE A 188 -10.60 16.28 -14.62
C ILE A 188 -11.36 17.61 -14.71
N ASN A 189 -12.50 17.74 -14.02
CA ASN A 189 -13.41 18.89 -14.13
C ASN A 189 -13.77 19.26 -15.59
N GLY A 190 -13.92 18.23 -16.45
CA GLY A 190 -14.23 18.41 -17.87
C GLY A 190 -13.03 18.71 -18.77
N THR A 191 -11.86 19.05 -18.23
CA THR A 191 -10.60 19.24 -18.99
C THR A 191 -10.02 17.89 -19.35
N ASN A 192 -9.67 17.68 -20.63
CA ASN A 192 -8.99 16.47 -21.07
C ASN A 192 -7.56 16.46 -20.51
N GLU A 193 -7.25 15.45 -19.72
CA GLU A 193 -5.95 15.31 -19.08
C GLU A 193 -5.62 13.81 -18.98
N PRO A 194 -4.77 13.28 -19.85
CA PRO A 194 -4.33 11.88 -19.74
C PRO A 194 -3.66 11.64 -18.39
N VAL A 195 -3.88 10.47 -17.82
CA VAL A 195 -3.39 10.15 -16.47
C VAL A 195 -2.59 8.86 -16.46
N VAL A 196 -1.59 8.78 -15.59
CA VAL A 196 -0.89 7.54 -15.24
C VAL A 196 -1.76 6.75 -14.27
N PHE A 197 -1.89 5.45 -14.47
CA PHE A 197 -2.57 4.54 -13.55
C PHE A 197 -1.52 3.79 -12.70
N ASP A 198 -1.40 4.19 -11.43
CA ASP A 198 -0.28 3.84 -10.57
C ASP A 198 -0.72 3.18 -9.26
N THR A 199 -0.48 1.86 -9.14
CA THR A 199 -0.80 1.08 -7.92
C THR A 199 0.14 1.38 -6.74
N GLY A 200 1.29 2.00 -7.00
CA GLY A 200 2.24 2.44 -5.97
C GLY A 200 1.85 3.77 -5.32
N ALA A 201 0.93 4.53 -5.95
CA ALA A 201 0.47 5.80 -5.42
C ALA A 201 -0.68 5.62 -4.42
N GLY A 202 -0.44 5.90 -3.14
CA GLY A 202 -1.47 5.88 -2.09
C GLY A 202 -2.51 7.00 -2.19
N MET A 203 -2.23 8.03 -3.01
CA MET A 203 -3.12 9.16 -3.30
C MET A 203 -3.08 9.47 -4.80
N ASN A 204 -4.13 10.14 -5.31
CA ASN A 204 -4.02 10.74 -6.64
C ASN A 204 -3.09 11.96 -6.56
N ILE A 205 -2.25 12.17 -7.58
CA ILE A 205 -1.23 13.22 -7.60
C ILE A 205 -1.41 14.09 -8.85
N ILE A 206 -1.16 15.39 -8.71
CA ILE A 206 -1.25 16.36 -9.80
C ILE A 206 -0.23 17.49 -9.59
N SER A 207 0.33 18.07 -10.64
CA SER A 207 1.17 19.26 -10.50
C SER A 207 0.35 20.52 -10.26
N SER A 208 0.98 21.57 -9.69
CA SER A 208 0.31 22.86 -9.48
C SER A 208 -0.24 23.48 -10.79
N SER A 209 0.49 23.33 -11.89
CA SER A 209 0.08 23.85 -13.20
C SER A 209 -1.15 23.13 -13.74
N GLN A 210 -1.17 21.80 -13.66
CA GLN A 210 -2.29 20.96 -14.08
C GLN A 210 -3.52 21.16 -13.18
N ALA A 211 -3.33 21.22 -11.85
CA ALA A 211 -4.41 21.51 -10.90
C ALA A 211 -5.10 22.83 -11.21
N LYS A 212 -4.32 23.88 -11.56
CA LYS A 212 -4.85 25.17 -12.00
C LYS A 212 -5.57 25.08 -13.35
N ALA A 213 -4.99 24.37 -14.32
CA ALA A 213 -5.59 24.21 -15.65
C ALA A 213 -6.91 23.44 -15.58
N CYS A 214 -6.99 22.42 -14.71
CA CYS A 214 -8.20 21.62 -14.48
C CYS A 214 -9.17 22.28 -13.47
N GLY A 215 -8.85 23.48 -12.94
CA GLY A 215 -9.73 24.20 -12.02
C GLY A 215 -10.00 23.48 -10.71
N LEU A 216 -9.01 22.76 -10.14
CA LEU A 216 -9.17 22.09 -8.86
C LEU A 216 -9.35 23.12 -7.73
N ARG A 217 -10.24 22.82 -6.81
CA ARG A 217 -10.47 23.60 -5.60
C ARG A 217 -9.40 23.25 -4.56
N GLN A 218 -8.44 24.17 -4.36
CA GLN A 218 -7.37 24.00 -3.39
C GLN A 218 -7.87 24.19 -1.96
N THR A 219 -7.34 23.40 -1.04
CA THR A 219 -7.58 23.54 0.40
C THR A 219 -6.35 24.16 1.08
N GLU A 220 -6.50 24.57 2.35
CA GLU A 220 -5.38 25.05 3.16
C GLU A 220 -4.57 23.91 3.80
N ILE A 221 -4.97 22.66 3.58
CA ILE A 221 -4.33 21.49 4.17
C ILE A 221 -3.05 21.14 3.40
N THR A 222 -1.96 21.03 4.13
CA THR A 222 -0.68 20.51 3.63
C THR A 222 -0.37 19.15 4.23
N ILE A 223 0.21 18.27 3.41
CA ILE A 223 0.71 16.94 3.83
C ILE A 223 2.21 16.91 3.62
N ASP A 224 2.94 16.45 4.64
CA ASP A 224 4.37 16.21 4.52
C ASP A 224 4.55 14.84 3.83
N MET A 225 5.31 14.85 2.75
CA MET A 225 5.65 13.65 1.99
C MET A 225 7.10 13.30 2.23
N GLN A 226 7.37 12.02 2.37
CA GLN A 226 8.72 11.49 2.48
C GLN A 226 9.02 10.65 1.24
N GLY A 227 10.18 10.88 0.65
CA GLY A 227 10.73 10.11 -0.45
C GLY A 227 12.24 9.98 -0.26
N ILE A 228 13.04 10.31 -1.28
CA ILE A 228 14.50 10.47 -1.14
C ILE A 228 14.83 11.62 -0.16
N GLY A 229 13.98 12.64 -0.15
CA GLY A 229 13.95 13.73 0.82
C GLY A 229 12.54 13.97 1.35
N THR A 230 12.29 15.16 1.87
CA THR A 230 10.96 15.59 2.32
C THR A 230 10.46 16.75 1.47
N GLN A 231 9.17 16.73 1.17
CA GLN A 231 8.48 17.81 0.47
C GLN A 231 7.08 17.98 1.04
N GLN A 232 6.54 19.20 1.03
CA GLN A 232 5.14 19.44 1.35
C GLN A 232 4.30 19.46 0.08
N GLY A 233 3.17 18.74 0.11
CA GLY A 233 2.11 18.84 -0.88
C GLY A 233 0.87 19.48 -0.27
N ARG A 234 -0.01 20.02 -1.13
CA ARG A 234 -1.30 20.58 -0.74
C ARG A 234 -2.42 19.72 -1.29
N ILE A 235 -3.48 19.53 -0.52
CA ILE A 235 -4.67 18.84 -1.01
C ILE A 235 -5.51 19.80 -1.86
N ALA A 236 -5.98 19.29 -3.00
CA ALA A 236 -7.01 19.92 -3.82
C ALA A 236 -8.08 18.90 -4.20
N LEU A 237 -9.27 19.36 -4.52
CA LEU A 237 -10.42 18.53 -4.86
C LEU A 237 -10.86 18.84 -6.30
N ALA A 238 -10.97 17.78 -7.09
CA ALA A 238 -11.69 17.83 -8.34
C ALA A 238 -13.16 17.54 -8.08
N ASP A 239 -14.06 18.37 -8.60
CA ASP A 239 -15.50 18.15 -8.51
C ASP A 239 -15.89 16.86 -9.25
N THR A 240 -15.21 16.60 -10.36
CA THR A 240 -15.42 15.37 -11.16
C THR A 240 -14.13 14.85 -11.75
N LEU A 241 -13.98 13.52 -11.73
CA LEU A 241 -13.01 12.76 -12.49
C LEU A 241 -13.77 11.76 -13.37
N ARG A 242 -13.47 11.74 -14.67
CA ARG A 242 -14.00 10.76 -15.61
C ARG A 242 -12.85 9.98 -16.25
N ILE A 243 -12.93 8.65 -16.22
CA ILE A 243 -12.01 7.72 -16.89
C ILE A 243 -12.86 6.79 -17.76
N GLY A 244 -12.73 6.88 -19.08
CA GLY A 244 -13.62 6.16 -19.99
C GLY A 244 -15.09 6.45 -19.68
N PRO A 245 -15.93 5.42 -19.47
CA PRO A 245 -17.35 5.59 -19.10
C PRO A 245 -17.58 5.83 -17.61
N MET A 246 -16.59 5.64 -16.75
CA MET A 246 -16.71 5.76 -15.31
C MET A 246 -16.51 7.22 -14.86
N THR A 247 -17.28 7.65 -13.87
CA THR A 247 -17.22 9.02 -13.33
C THR A 247 -17.29 9.01 -11.82
N TRP A 248 -16.43 9.81 -11.18
CA TRP A 248 -16.40 10.03 -9.73
C TRP A 248 -16.58 11.50 -9.41
N GLN A 249 -17.09 11.78 -8.24
CA GLN A 249 -17.26 13.12 -7.66
C GLN A 249 -16.41 13.27 -6.40
N ASN A 250 -16.02 14.49 -6.07
CA ASN A 250 -15.23 14.85 -4.88
C ASN A 250 -13.93 14.06 -4.79
N VAL A 251 -13.11 14.16 -5.83
CA VAL A 251 -11.87 13.39 -5.92
C VAL A 251 -10.69 14.18 -5.38
N PRO A 252 -10.07 13.75 -4.27
CA PRO A 252 -8.90 14.42 -3.72
C PRO A 252 -7.64 14.12 -4.55
N PHE A 253 -6.86 15.17 -4.76
CA PHE A 253 -5.52 15.12 -5.35
C PHE A 253 -4.52 15.77 -4.42
N LEU A 254 -3.34 15.20 -4.33
CA LEU A 254 -2.18 15.81 -3.71
C LEU A 254 -1.44 16.62 -4.79
N ILE A 255 -1.34 17.92 -4.60
CA ILE A 255 -0.56 18.80 -5.48
C ILE A 255 0.92 18.63 -5.11
N VAL A 256 1.70 18.18 -6.06
CA VAL A 256 3.14 17.98 -5.92
C VAL A 256 3.85 18.53 -7.15
N ASP A 257 4.72 19.52 -6.93
CA ASP A 257 5.69 19.91 -7.95
C ASP A 257 7.00 19.21 -7.64
N THR A 258 7.37 18.25 -8.46
CA THR A 258 8.59 17.48 -8.27
C THR A 258 9.79 18.40 -8.37
N ARG A 259 10.43 18.67 -7.24
CA ARG A 259 11.68 19.42 -7.16
C ARG A 259 12.71 18.55 -6.47
N THR A 260 13.66 18.07 -7.25
CA THR A 260 14.75 17.21 -6.78
C THR A 260 16.03 18.01 -6.49
N GLY A 261 16.09 19.26 -7.00
CA GLY A 261 17.30 20.07 -7.02
C GLY A 261 18.32 19.67 -8.11
N ASP A 262 17.96 18.70 -8.94
CA ASP A 262 18.70 18.29 -10.14
C ASP A 262 17.91 18.74 -11.36
N ALA A 263 18.48 19.65 -12.15
CA ALA A 263 17.78 20.30 -13.27
C ALA A 263 17.28 19.32 -14.33
N GLU A 264 17.98 18.20 -14.55
CA GLU A 264 17.59 17.16 -15.50
C GLU A 264 16.38 16.38 -14.96
N ALA A 265 16.42 15.95 -13.69
CA ALA A 265 15.31 15.25 -13.04
C ALA A 265 14.08 16.17 -12.90
N ASP A 266 14.26 17.45 -12.57
CA ASP A 266 13.18 18.42 -12.44
C ASP A 266 12.52 18.72 -13.81
N SER A 267 13.30 18.71 -14.89
CA SER A 267 12.78 18.83 -16.26
C SER A 267 11.89 17.66 -16.64
N VAL A 268 12.29 16.43 -16.29
CA VAL A 268 11.49 15.22 -16.53
C VAL A 268 10.26 15.23 -15.61
N GLY A 269 10.42 15.57 -14.34
CA GLY A 269 9.31 15.68 -13.38
C GLY A 269 8.22 16.68 -13.83
N GLY A 270 8.59 17.75 -14.50
CA GLY A 270 7.66 18.72 -15.07
C GLY A 270 6.82 18.20 -16.24
N LEU A 271 7.18 17.06 -16.83
CA LEU A 271 6.45 16.40 -17.92
C LEU A 271 5.52 15.28 -17.43
N LEU A 272 5.53 14.96 -16.13
CA LEU A 272 4.69 13.91 -15.57
C LEU A 272 3.20 14.28 -15.69
N GLN A 273 2.43 13.33 -16.15
CA GLN A 273 0.98 13.43 -16.17
C GLN A 273 0.40 13.27 -14.74
N PRO A 274 -0.82 13.71 -14.47
CA PRO A 274 -1.48 13.40 -13.22
C PRO A 274 -1.52 11.89 -13.00
N VAL A 275 -1.44 11.49 -11.74
CA VAL A 275 -1.44 10.09 -11.31
C VAL A 275 -2.77 9.77 -10.65
N ILE A 276 -3.38 8.67 -11.09
CA ILE A 276 -4.52 8.05 -10.44
C ILE A 276 -4.02 6.88 -9.61
N GLY A 277 -4.20 6.99 -8.30
CA GLY A 277 -3.74 6.03 -7.31
C GLY A 277 -4.84 5.17 -6.70
N LEU A 278 -4.51 4.54 -5.58
CA LEU A 278 -5.36 3.59 -4.86
C LEU A 278 -6.77 4.10 -4.51
N PRO A 279 -7.03 5.37 -4.17
CA PRO A 279 -8.40 5.79 -3.82
C PRO A 279 -9.44 5.50 -4.90
N ILE A 280 -9.08 5.68 -6.17
CA ILE A 280 -9.96 5.35 -7.30
C ILE A 280 -10.00 3.84 -7.54
N MET A 281 -8.85 3.15 -7.47
CA MET A 281 -8.78 1.69 -7.67
C MET A 281 -9.58 0.94 -6.60
N LEU A 282 -9.51 1.34 -5.34
CA LEU A 282 -10.29 0.76 -4.24
C LEU A 282 -11.79 0.90 -4.47
N SER A 283 -12.23 2.04 -5.06
CA SER A 283 -13.63 2.23 -5.42
C SER A 283 -14.08 1.32 -6.56
N MET A 284 -13.17 0.87 -7.43
CA MET A 284 -13.43 -0.10 -8.50
C MET A 284 -13.55 -1.53 -7.96
N LYS A 285 -13.03 -1.83 -6.76
CA LYS A 285 -12.98 -3.14 -6.08
C LYS A 285 -12.11 -4.18 -6.77
N GLU A 286 -12.14 -4.26 -8.08
CA GLU A 286 -11.30 -5.13 -8.89
C GLU A 286 -10.90 -4.41 -10.18
N VAL A 287 -9.64 -4.60 -10.57
CA VAL A 287 -9.08 -4.14 -11.84
C VAL A 287 -8.39 -5.32 -12.50
N GLN A 288 -8.81 -5.69 -13.70
CA GLN A 288 -8.12 -6.66 -14.54
C GLN A 288 -7.32 -5.92 -15.61
N PHE A 289 -6.01 -6.07 -15.59
CA PHE A 289 -5.12 -5.57 -16.63
C PHE A 289 -5.08 -6.59 -17.77
N ASP A 290 -5.80 -6.33 -18.85
CA ASP A 290 -5.75 -7.16 -20.06
C ASP A 290 -4.70 -6.60 -21.01
N PHE A 291 -3.49 -7.14 -20.95
CA PHE A 291 -2.37 -6.68 -21.78
C PHE A 291 -2.49 -7.13 -23.24
N GLU A 292 -3.22 -8.20 -23.50
CA GLU A 292 -3.48 -8.70 -24.86
C GLU A 292 -4.36 -7.71 -25.65
N HIS A 293 -5.41 -7.19 -25.02
CA HIS A 293 -6.34 -6.24 -25.63
C HIS A 293 -6.02 -4.78 -25.30
N ARG A 294 -5.06 -4.53 -24.40
CA ARG A 294 -4.69 -3.20 -23.88
C ARG A 294 -5.86 -2.45 -23.27
N GLU A 295 -6.56 -3.10 -22.38
CA GLU A 295 -7.67 -2.49 -21.64
C GLU A 295 -7.66 -2.89 -20.16
N LEU A 296 -8.19 -2.01 -19.31
CA LEU A 296 -8.60 -2.36 -17.97
C LEU A 296 -10.03 -2.87 -18.04
N VAL A 297 -10.28 -4.04 -17.48
CA VAL A 297 -11.62 -4.58 -17.31
C VAL A 297 -12.03 -4.45 -15.84
N ILE A 298 -13.13 -3.76 -15.60
CA ILE A 298 -13.72 -3.59 -14.27
C ILE A 298 -15.03 -4.40 -14.27
N PRO A 299 -15.09 -5.56 -13.60
CA PRO A 299 -16.26 -6.43 -13.62
C PRO A 299 -17.39 -5.86 -12.75
N VAL A 300 -18.64 -6.24 -13.06
CA VAL A 300 -19.80 -5.88 -12.22
C VAL A 300 -19.67 -6.43 -10.80
N THR A 301 -19.21 -7.67 -10.71
CA THR A 301 -19.00 -8.38 -9.45
C THR A 301 -17.55 -8.86 -9.41
N PRO A 302 -16.82 -8.55 -8.33
CA PRO A 302 -15.47 -9.05 -8.17
C PRO A 302 -15.37 -10.56 -8.34
N THR A 303 -14.29 -10.99 -8.98
CA THR A 303 -14.03 -12.40 -9.29
C THR A 303 -13.73 -13.17 -8.00
N PRO A 304 -14.32 -14.34 -7.77
CA PRO A 304 -13.98 -15.19 -6.64
C PRO A 304 -12.48 -15.54 -6.65
N ASN A 305 -11.87 -15.55 -5.46
CA ASN A 305 -10.45 -15.80 -5.33
C ASN A 305 -10.06 -17.23 -5.77
N PRO A 306 -9.34 -17.40 -6.89
CA PRO A 306 -8.96 -18.72 -7.40
C PRO A 306 -7.80 -19.36 -6.61
N LEU A 307 -7.13 -18.62 -5.73
CA LEU A 307 -5.95 -19.07 -5.01
C LEU A 307 -6.30 -19.76 -3.69
N GLY A 308 -7.54 -19.57 -3.19
CA GLY A 308 -7.98 -20.08 -1.90
C GLY A 308 -7.37 -19.36 -0.67
N GLU A 309 -6.39 -18.47 -0.87
CA GLU A 309 -5.80 -17.60 0.16
C GLU A 309 -5.56 -16.19 -0.39
N SER A 310 -5.57 -15.19 0.48
CA SER A 310 -5.19 -13.82 0.09
C SER A 310 -3.66 -13.73 -0.01
N ASN A 311 -3.16 -13.23 -1.15
CA ASN A 311 -1.75 -12.94 -1.37
C ASN A 311 -1.47 -11.44 -1.56
N LEU A 312 -2.43 -10.60 -1.25
CA LEU A 312 -2.35 -9.15 -1.29
C LEU A 312 -2.77 -8.58 0.07
N LEU A 313 -2.12 -7.51 0.52
CA LEU A 313 -2.55 -6.72 1.66
C LEU A 313 -2.35 -5.23 1.41
N ARG A 314 -3.07 -4.40 2.18
CA ARG A 314 -2.94 -2.94 2.20
C ARG A 314 -2.05 -2.54 3.37
N THR A 315 -1.04 -1.72 3.12
CA THR A 315 -0.10 -1.27 4.15
C THR A 315 -0.61 -0.03 4.90
N ASP A 316 0.04 0.32 6.01
CA ASP A 316 -0.27 1.55 6.77
C ASP A 316 0.07 2.83 5.97
N SER A 317 0.99 2.74 5.02
CA SER A 317 1.34 3.83 4.09
C SER A 317 0.42 3.90 2.86
N GLU A 318 -0.72 3.20 2.90
CA GLU A 318 -1.69 3.12 1.80
C GLU A 318 -1.08 2.55 0.51
N GLY A 319 -0.12 1.64 0.62
CA GLY A 319 0.43 0.87 -0.49
C GLY A 319 -0.12 -0.56 -0.55
N LEU A 320 0.25 -1.30 -1.57
CA LEU A 320 -0.10 -2.70 -1.74
C LEU A 320 1.13 -3.59 -1.59
N ARG A 321 1.04 -4.61 -0.75
CA ARG A 321 2.08 -5.63 -0.59
C ARG A 321 1.58 -6.97 -1.11
N VAL A 322 2.36 -7.57 -1.99
CA VAL A 322 2.09 -8.88 -2.61
C VAL A 322 2.97 -9.94 -1.96
N LYS A 323 2.40 -11.07 -1.59
CA LYS A 323 3.12 -12.29 -1.25
C LYS A 323 3.37 -13.07 -2.54
N SER A 324 4.56 -12.92 -3.07
CA SER A 324 5.10 -13.64 -4.22
C SER A 324 5.94 -14.84 -3.75
N ARG A 325 6.59 -15.53 -4.69
CA ARG A 325 7.56 -16.60 -4.42
C ARG A 325 8.71 -16.50 -5.40
N ASP A 326 9.91 -16.84 -4.93
CA ASP A 326 11.08 -17.00 -5.78
C ASP A 326 11.07 -18.35 -6.55
N ASP A 327 12.12 -18.61 -7.31
CA ASP A 327 12.33 -19.84 -8.07
C ASP A 327 12.47 -21.09 -7.19
N GLU A 328 12.88 -20.93 -5.93
CA GLU A 328 12.94 -22.03 -4.94
C GLU A 328 11.61 -22.18 -4.16
N GLY A 329 10.60 -21.37 -4.46
CA GLY A 329 9.28 -21.39 -3.81
C GLY A 329 9.23 -20.70 -2.45
N ARG A 330 10.28 -19.97 -2.05
CA ARG A 330 10.32 -19.20 -0.80
C ARG A 330 9.48 -17.94 -0.91
N PRO A 331 8.79 -17.51 0.15
CA PRO A 331 7.97 -16.30 0.10
C PRO A 331 8.83 -15.06 -0.10
N MET A 332 8.38 -14.18 -0.98
CA MET A 332 8.89 -12.83 -1.21
C MET A 332 7.77 -11.83 -0.96
N TYR A 333 8.07 -10.77 -0.24
CA TYR A 333 7.11 -9.69 0.02
C TYR A 333 7.46 -8.51 -0.85
N MET A 334 6.59 -8.23 -1.83
CA MET A 334 6.85 -7.27 -2.89
C MET A 334 5.90 -6.07 -2.78
N HIS A 335 6.38 -4.87 -3.11
CA HIS A 335 5.52 -3.71 -3.34
C HIS A 335 4.97 -3.75 -4.76
N LEU A 336 3.65 -3.56 -4.92
CA LEU A 336 3.02 -3.48 -6.25
C LEU A 336 3.01 -2.03 -6.71
N ASP A 337 3.70 -1.75 -7.82
CA ASP A 337 3.94 -0.38 -8.28
C ASP A 337 3.95 -0.31 -9.82
N THR A 338 2.78 -0.03 -10.42
CA THR A 338 2.68 0.20 -11.88
C THR A 338 3.17 1.58 -12.32
N GLY A 339 3.50 2.47 -11.37
CA GLY A 339 4.26 3.70 -11.62
C GLY A 339 5.76 3.46 -11.78
N SER A 340 6.23 2.23 -11.49
CA SER A 340 7.57 1.75 -11.82
C SER A 340 7.49 0.75 -12.97
N TYR A 341 8.42 0.85 -13.92
CA TYR A 341 8.57 -0.19 -14.95
C TYR A 341 9.40 -1.37 -14.45
N SER A 342 10.48 -1.06 -13.72
CA SER A 342 11.42 -2.07 -13.22
C SER A 342 10.82 -2.90 -12.08
N SER A 343 11.24 -4.16 -12.02
CA SER A 343 10.93 -5.07 -10.90
C SER A 343 12.22 -5.41 -10.17
N ASP A 344 12.74 -4.44 -9.44
CA ASP A 344 14.03 -4.51 -8.78
C ASP A 344 13.91 -5.13 -7.37
N LEU A 345 15.03 -5.65 -6.86
CA LEU A 345 15.13 -6.26 -5.54
C LEU A 345 15.81 -5.28 -4.56
N THR A 346 15.38 -5.32 -3.29
CA THR A 346 15.80 -4.38 -2.25
C THR A 346 17.06 -4.84 -1.49
N ALA A 347 17.56 -3.97 -0.64
CA ALA A 347 18.64 -4.27 0.28
C ALA A 347 18.30 -5.39 1.28
N ARG A 348 17.03 -5.55 1.64
CA ARG A 348 16.55 -6.65 2.47
C ARG A 348 16.78 -8.00 1.78
N TRP A 349 16.39 -8.09 0.51
CA TRP A 349 16.62 -9.31 -0.27
C TRP A 349 18.12 -9.58 -0.46
N TYR A 350 18.91 -8.52 -0.77
CA TYR A 350 20.37 -8.63 -0.82
C TYR A 350 20.97 -9.18 0.48
N ALA A 351 20.52 -8.67 1.64
CA ALA A 351 21.06 -9.11 2.94
C ALA A 351 20.88 -10.62 3.17
N THR A 352 19.78 -11.20 2.70
CA THR A 352 19.47 -12.62 2.86
C THR A 352 20.08 -13.51 1.76
N HIS A 353 20.39 -12.94 0.58
CA HIS A 353 20.89 -13.66 -0.60
C HIS A 353 22.30 -13.19 -1.03
N ARG A 354 23.03 -12.53 -0.13
CA ARG A 354 24.29 -11.86 -0.43
C ARG A 354 25.28 -12.72 -1.20
N THR A 355 25.54 -13.95 -0.73
CA THR A 355 26.49 -14.87 -1.36
C THR A 355 26.11 -15.21 -2.80
N GLN A 356 24.81 -15.43 -3.05
CA GLN A 356 24.29 -15.70 -4.39
C GLN A 356 24.41 -14.47 -5.29
N VAL A 357 24.01 -13.29 -4.78
CA VAL A 357 24.05 -12.04 -5.56
C VAL A 357 25.48 -11.67 -5.94
N GLU A 358 26.43 -11.75 -5.01
CA GLU A 358 27.84 -11.44 -5.28
C GLU A 358 28.52 -12.45 -6.21
N ALA A 359 28.06 -13.71 -6.22
CA ALA A 359 28.61 -14.75 -7.11
C ALA A 359 28.05 -14.68 -8.54
N GLN A 360 26.78 -14.32 -8.71
CA GLN A 360 26.08 -14.35 -10.01
C GLN A 360 25.89 -12.97 -10.63
N GLY A 361 25.82 -11.92 -9.79
CA GLY A 361 25.55 -10.57 -10.20
C GLY A 361 26.78 -9.79 -10.66
N GLN A 362 26.58 -8.90 -11.60
CA GLN A 362 27.61 -7.93 -12.01
C GLN A 362 27.45 -6.64 -11.18
N PRO A 363 28.54 -6.10 -10.58
CA PRO A 363 28.48 -4.80 -9.91
C PRO A 363 27.98 -3.72 -10.86
N ASP A 364 26.99 -2.92 -10.38
CA ASP A 364 26.38 -1.85 -11.15
C ASP A 364 25.95 -0.72 -10.20
N SER A 365 25.30 0.30 -10.74
CA SER A 365 24.71 1.39 -9.98
C SER A 365 23.42 1.88 -10.62
N ILE A 366 22.46 2.28 -9.81
CA ILE A 366 21.22 2.88 -10.27
C ILE A 366 21.10 4.32 -9.78
N ARG A 367 20.63 5.22 -10.65
CA ARG A 367 20.20 6.56 -10.28
C ARG A 367 18.70 6.56 -10.08
N MET A 368 18.27 6.94 -8.91
CA MET A 368 16.86 7.07 -8.55
C MET A 368 16.55 8.54 -8.33
N ALA A 369 15.50 9.04 -8.95
CA ALA A 369 14.96 10.36 -8.72
C ALA A 369 13.55 10.22 -8.12
N GLY A 370 13.22 11.04 -7.15
CA GLY A 370 11.93 11.00 -6.48
C GLY A 370 11.69 12.24 -5.65
N ILE A 371 10.62 12.23 -4.86
CA ILE A 371 10.26 13.35 -3.98
C ILE A 371 11.46 13.76 -3.14
N GLY A 372 11.87 15.03 -3.25
CA GLY A 372 12.88 15.66 -2.41
C GLY A 372 14.34 15.32 -2.74
N GLY A 373 14.65 14.64 -3.87
CA GLY A 373 16.05 14.42 -4.21
C GLY A 373 16.36 13.41 -5.31
N VAL A 374 17.66 13.22 -5.50
CA VAL A 374 18.26 12.19 -6.37
C VAL A 374 19.23 11.37 -5.53
N SER A 375 19.14 10.05 -5.62
CA SER A 375 20.08 9.12 -5.00
C SER A 375 20.81 8.29 -6.05
N ARG A 376 22.06 7.93 -5.81
CA ARG A 376 22.78 6.94 -6.59
C ARG A 376 23.15 5.79 -5.69
N GLN A 377 22.59 4.63 -5.96
CA GLN A 377 22.79 3.45 -5.13
C GLN A 377 23.74 2.45 -5.79
N LYS A 378 24.56 1.83 -4.97
CA LYS A 378 25.35 0.67 -5.38
C LYS A 378 24.42 -0.53 -5.51
N THR A 379 24.47 -1.19 -6.64
CA THR A 379 23.64 -2.36 -6.96
C THR A 379 24.49 -3.51 -7.50
N TYR A 380 23.88 -4.66 -7.59
CA TYR A 380 24.28 -5.74 -8.47
C TYR A 380 23.20 -5.94 -9.52
N ARG A 381 23.59 -6.35 -10.72
CA ARG A 381 22.68 -6.70 -11.79
C ARG A 381 22.72 -8.22 -11.98
N LEU A 382 21.61 -8.89 -11.63
CA LEU A 382 21.43 -10.32 -11.87
C LEU A 382 21.02 -10.56 -13.32
N PRO A 383 21.49 -11.67 -13.95
CA PRO A 383 21.11 -12.02 -15.31
C PRO A 383 19.60 -12.16 -15.48
N SER A 384 18.95 -12.81 -14.53
CA SER A 384 17.49 -12.98 -14.52
C SER A 384 16.99 -13.32 -13.13
N VAL A 385 15.69 -13.01 -12.88
CA VAL A 385 14.95 -13.42 -11.69
C VAL A 385 13.56 -13.88 -12.13
N THR A 386 13.10 -14.99 -11.59
CA THR A 386 11.75 -15.52 -11.81
C THR A 386 10.84 -15.12 -10.66
N TYR A 387 9.67 -14.59 -10.99
CA TYR A 387 8.65 -14.18 -10.05
C TYR A 387 7.38 -15.00 -10.24
N ARG A 388 6.71 -15.34 -9.13
CA ARG A 388 5.41 -16.02 -9.15
C ARG A 388 4.35 -15.10 -8.55
N ILE A 389 3.33 -14.75 -9.35
CA ILE A 389 2.21 -13.90 -8.97
C ILE A 389 0.94 -14.70 -9.08
N GLY A 390 0.38 -15.12 -7.94
CA GLY A 390 -0.75 -16.05 -7.94
C GLY A 390 -0.37 -17.36 -8.64
N ARG A 391 -1.06 -17.68 -9.72
CA ARG A 391 -0.81 -18.87 -10.56
C ARG A 391 0.23 -18.64 -11.66
N GLY A 392 0.50 -17.37 -11.99
CA GLY A 392 1.43 -17.01 -13.07
C GLY A 392 2.88 -17.02 -12.64
N GLU A 393 3.75 -17.30 -13.60
CA GLU A 393 5.21 -17.27 -13.46
C GLU A 393 5.82 -16.51 -14.64
N ALA A 394 6.72 -15.58 -14.38
CA ALA A 394 7.46 -14.87 -15.41
C ALA A 394 8.89 -14.56 -14.96
N THR A 395 9.80 -14.57 -15.92
CA THR A 395 11.21 -14.23 -15.73
C THR A 395 11.52 -12.86 -16.31
N ILE A 396 12.17 -12.02 -15.51
CA ILE A 396 12.71 -10.73 -15.93
C ILE A 396 14.22 -10.83 -15.99
N GLU A 397 14.79 -10.27 -17.05
CA GLU A 397 16.23 -10.17 -17.25
C GLU A 397 16.78 -8.84 -16.72
N ASP A 398 18.10 -8.78 -16.47
CA ASP A 398 18.80 -7.57 -16.05
C ASP A 398 18.24 -6.91 -14.77
N VAL A 399 17.94 -7.72 -13.76
CA VAL A 399 17.31 -7.25 -12.50
C VAL A 399 18.33 -6.59 -11.58
N HIS A 400 18.08 -5.36 -11.16
CA HIS A 400 18.91 -4.69 -10.18
C HIS A 400 18.58 -5.14 -8.75
N VAL A 401 19.63 -5.37 -7.98
CA VAL A 401 19.56 -5.69 -6.55
C VAL A 401 20.26 -4.58 -5.78
N SER A 402 19.51 -3.77 -5.05
CA SER A 402 20.07 -2.71 -4.23
C SER A 402 20.88 -3.28 -3.06
N THR A 403 22.05 -2.70 -2.81
CA THR A 403 22.82 -2.99 -1.58
C THR A 403 22.40 -2.12 -0.39
N GLY A 404 21.51 -1.15 -0.61
CA GLY A 404 21.14 -0.15 0.38
C GLY A 404 22.22 0.90 0.68
N LEU A 405 23.28 0.96 -0.13
CA LEU A 405 24.41 1.86 0.08
C LEU A 405 24.48 2.93 -1.02
N ASP A 406 24.73 4.18 -0.61
CA ASP A 406 25.02 5.26 -1.54
C ASP A 406 26.34 4.98 -2.27
N LEU A 407 26.34 5.15 -3.59
CA LEU A 407 27.49 4.83 -4.45
C LEU A 407 28.73 5.67 -4.09
N ARG A 408 28.56 6.95 -3.71
CA ARG A 408 29.64 7.88 -3.47
C ARG A 408 30.18 7.81 -2.05
N THR A 409 29.27 7.73 -1.07
CA THR A 409 29.63 7.82 0.35
C THR A 409 29.81 6.46 1.00
N GLY A 410 29.23 5.40 0.42
CA GLY A 410 29.15 4.07 1.02
C GLY A 410 28.29 4.00 2.29
N GLN A 411 27.58 5.09 2.61
CA GLN A 411 26.68 5.11 3.77
C GLN A 411 25.32 4.50 3.38
N PRO A 412 24.58 3.99 4.36
CA PRO A 412 23.22 3.54 4.13
C PRO A 412 22.36 4.66 3.51
N VAL A 413 21.64 4.32 2.44
CA VAL A 413 20.62 5.20 1.88
C VAL A 413 19.37 5.01 2.74
N GLY A 414 18.70 6.11 3.10
CA GLY A 414 17.44 6.05 3.83
C GLY A 414 16.40 5.20 3.08
N GLU A 415 15.54 4.53 3.83
CA GLU A 415 14.45 3.74 3.27
C GLU A 415 13.47 4.66 2.54
N MET A 416 13.22 4.37 1.25
CA MET A 416 12.18 5.04 0.49
C MET A 416 10.82 4.39 0.80
N PHE A 417 9.82 5.19 1.14
CA PHE A 417 8.40 4.78 1.24
C PHE A 417 8.10 3.58 2.16
N GLY A 418 8.86 3.35 3.24
CA GLY A 418 8.67 2.17 4.08
C GLY A 418 9.04 0.85 3.38
N ILE A 419 9.94 0.92 2.40
CA ILE A 419 10.41 -0.23 1.60
C ILE A 419 11.30 -1.18 2.41
N GLY A 420 11.74 -0.79 3.62
CA GLY A 420 12.63 -1.62 4.45
C GLY A 420 12.15 -3.03 4.76
N ASP A 421 10.84 -3.26 4.70
CA ASP A 421 10.21 -4.55 5.00
C ASP A 421 9.84 -5.37 3.77
N ILE A 422 10.25 -4.97 2.56
CA ILE A 422 9.95 -5.69 1.32
C ILE A 422 11.21 -6.22 0.65
N ASP A 423 11.04 -7.30 -0.09
CA ASP A 423 12.12 -7.96 -0.83
C ASP A 423 12.34 -7.35 -2.22
N GLY A 424 11.34 -6.65 -2.77
CA GLY A 424 11.43 -6.01 -4.07
C GLY A 424 10.16 -5.29 -4.48
N ILE A 425 10.14 -4.86 -5.74
CA ILE A 425 9.04 -4.16 -6.40
C ILE A 425 8.51 -5.05 -7.53
N ILE A 426 7.19 -5.12 -7.68
CA ILE A 426 6.51 -5.64 -8.87
C ILE A 426 6.14 -4.43 -9.72
N GLY A 427 6.93 -4.18 -10.75
CA GLY A 427 6.71 -3.10 -11.71
C GLY A 427 5.89 -3.53 -12.93
N LEU A 428 5.51 -2.54 -13.74
CA LEU A 428 4.68 -2.73 -14.93
C LEU A 428 5.33 -3.72 -15.93
N GLY A 429 6.66 -3.65 -16.11
CA GLY A 429 7.38 -4.53 -17.03
C GLY A 429 7.33 -6.01 -16.69
N LEU A 430 7.10 -6.37 -15.41
CA LEU A 430 6.81 -7.75 -15.00
C LEU A 430 5.35 -8.12 -15.31
N LEU A 431 4.40 -7.22 -15.02
CA LEU A 431 2.99 -7.48 -15.24
C LEU A 431 2.66 -7.68 -16.73
N GLU A 432 3.35 -6.96 -17.62
CA GLU A 432 3.20 -7.11 -19.08
C GLU A 432 3.67 -8.47 -19.65
N ARG A 433 4.37 -9.28 -18.86
CA ARG A 433 4.74 -10.63 -19.27
C ARG A 433 3.58 -11.61 -19.25
N PHE A 434 2.47 -11.22 -18.63
CA PHE A 434 1.25 -12.00 -18.55
C PHE A 434 0.22 -11.47 -19.56
N ARG A 435 -0.67 -12.34 -19.99
CA ARG A 435 -1.79 -11.95 -20.82
C ARG A 435 -2.78 -11.10 -20.04
N ARG A 436 -3.04 -11.49 -18.78
CA ARG A 436 -3.96 -10.82 -17.88
C ARG A 436 -3.46 -10.87 -16.45
N VAL A 437 -3.66 -9.76 -15.72
CA VAL A 437 -3.41 -9.70 -14.28
C VAL A 437 -4.67 -9.19 -13.60
N THR A 438 -5.23 -9.97 -12.68
CA THR A 438 -6.37 -9.60 -11.86
C THR A 438 -5.91 -9.07 -10.53
N LEU A 439 -6.19 -7.79 -10.23
CA LEU A 439 -5.98 -7.14 -8.95
C LEU A 439 -7.34 -7.00 -8.26
N ASN A 440 -7.64 -7.88 -7.31
CA ASN A 440 -8.88 -7.84 -6.55
C ASN A 440 -8.65 -7.24 -5.17
N LEU A 441 -9.15 -6.01 -4.97
CA LEU A 441 -8.99 -5.22 -3.75
C LEU A 441 -10.08 -5.50 -2.71
N GLU A 442 -11.12 -6.26 -3.08
CA GLU A 442 -12.16 -6.71 -2.16
C GLU A 442 -11.77 -8.04 -1.49
N GLU A 443 -11.30 -9.04 -2.25
CA GLU A 443 -10.85 -10.33 -1.73
C GLU A 443 -9.34 -10.35 -1.39
N MET A 444 -8.65 -9.25 -1.66
CA MET A 444 -7.22 -9.05 -1.41
C MET A 444 -6.35 -10.15 -2.01
N TYR A 445 -6.45 -10.31 -3.33
CA TYR A 445 -5.56 -11.17 -4.09
C TYR A 445 -5.10 -10.51 -5.39
N ILE A 446 -3.96 -10.96 -5.88
CA ILE A 446 -3.47 -10.69 -7.23
C ILE A 446 -3.17 -12.04 -7.90
N ASP A 447 -3.62 -12.20 -9.13
CA ASP A 447 -3.43 -13.42 -9.91
C ASP A 447 -3.06 -13.08 -11.34
N ALA A 448 -2.10 -13.80 -11.92
CA ALA A 448 -1.60 -13.58 -13.26
C ALA A 448 -1.78 -14.83 -14.13
N GLU A 449 -2.11 -14.61 -15.42
CA GLU A 449 -2.39 -15.68 -16.40
C GLU A 449 -1.57 -15.51 -17.69
#